data_07b304428d64d24a46e64baa5e488886
#
_entry.id   07b304428d64d24a46e64baa5e488886
#
_cell.length_a   1.000
_cell.length_b   1.000
_cell.length_c   1.000
_cell.angle_alpha   90.00
_cell.angle_beta   90.00
_cell.angle_gamma   90.00
#
_symmetry.space_group_name_H-M   'P 1'
#
loop_
_entity.id
_entity.type
_entity.pdbx_description
1 polymer ?
#
loop_
_entity_poly.entity_id
_entity_poly.type
_entity_poly.pdbx_seq_one_letter_code
_entity_poly.pdbx_strand_id
1 'polypeptide(L)'
;MIMVKPGERIPLDGLLQEEYALFDTSALTGESLPRTINRGEEVLAGMIVSGQAIRLKVTKPYEQSALARILALVQDASERKAPAELFIRRFARIYTPVVFLLALSIMLLPALVAAFHPGFDYFFKDWAYRGLVFLVISCPCALVISVPLGYFGGIGAASRKGILFKGGNYLDAITHVNTVVFDKTGTLTTGHFQVFSMEADTVSSQRLLSILLTLEEKSTHPVAQAVTRYALQEGAGRISVTHLQEYPGYGLEGVIEGKNVLVGNIRLLTDRGITVPAGISERVATVVVCAIAGKYAGHLLLSDTLKADAVEAIGRLKQLHIDNIQLLSGDKKEIVAIFAKTLGIRHARGGLLPEDKAAYLEKLNAEAGVSAAFVGDGMNDAPVLALSDVGIAMGGLGADAAIESADVVIQTDQPSKVATAISIGRATRRIVKQNIAGAIGVKS
;
A
#
# COMPACT_ATOMS: atom_id res chain seq x y z
N MET A 1 11.82 -10.79 -31.46
CA MET A 1 10.48 -11.36 -31.28
C MET A 1 10.58 -12.51 -30.31
N ILE A 2 9.73 -12.56 -29.27
CA ILE A 2 9.69 -13.64 -28.28
C ILE A 2 8.29 -14.25 -28.25
N MET A 3 8.22 -15.54 -27.89
CA MET A 3 6.96 -16.24 -27.67
C MET A 3 6.83 -16.51 -26.16
N VAL A 4 5.68 -16.21 -25.59
CA VAL A 4 5.37 -16.42 -24.16
C VAL A 4 4.12 -17.27 -24.05
N LYS A 5 4.19 -18.30 -23.21
CA LYS A 5 3.10 -19.27 -23.01
C LYS A 5 2.15 -18.82 -21.91
N PRO A 6 0.93 -19.36 -21.87
CA PRO A 6 0.01 -19.14 -20.74
C PRO A 6 0.67 -19.52 -19.41
N GLY A 7 0.50 -18.66 -18.40
CA GLY A 7 1.10 -18.81 -17.07
C GLY A 7 2.55 -18.32 -16.96
N GLU A 8 3.22 -17.99 -18.05
CA GLU A 8 4.57 -17.42 -18.01
C GLU A 8 4.51 -15.89 -17.86
N ARG A 9 5.53 -15.36 -17.20
CA ARG A 9 5.72 -13.90 -17.05
C ARG A 9 6.36 -13.32 -18.30
N ILE A 10 5.90 -12.14 -18.70
CA ILE A 10 6.51 -11.34 -19.75
C ILE A 10 7.91 -10.90 -19.29
N PRO A 11 8.97 -11.27 -20.02
CA PRO A 11 10.34 -10.96 -19.60
C PRO A 11 10.78 -9.54 -19.94
N LEU A 12 10.23 -8.93 -21.01
CA LEU A 12 10.63 -7.62 -21.53
C LEU A 12 9.43 -6.86 -22.07
N ASP A 13 9.46 -5.53 -22.00
CA ASP A 13 8.44 -4.67 -22.59
C ASP A 13 8.41 -4.86 -24.13
N GLY A 14 7.19 -4.92 -24.69
CA GLY A 14 7.01 -5.16 -26.11
C GLY A 14 5.61 -4.84 -26.62
N LEU A 15 5.40 -4.97 -27.92
CA LEU A 15 4.10 -4.80 -28.56
C LEU A 15 3.48 -6.15 -28.90
N LEU A 16 2.20 -6.33 -28.53
CA LEU A 16 1.44 -7.53 -28.83
C LEU A 16 1.27 -7.70 -30.34
N GLN A 17 1.47 -8.93 -30.83
CA GLN A 17 1.32 -9.27 -32.26
C GLN A 17 0.02 -9.96 -32.58
N GLU A 18 -0.61 -10.61 -31.63
CA GLU A 18 -1.95 -11.22 -31.73
C GLU A 18 -3.02 -10.14 -31.75
N GLU A 19 -4.20 -10.46 -32.26
CA GLU A 19 -5.34 -9.54 -32.36
C GLU A 19 -5.72 -8.99 -30.99
N TYR A 20 -5.75 -9.86 -29.97
CA TYR A 20 -5.86 -9.52 -28.56
C TYR A 20 -5.31 -10.65 -27.68
N ALA A 21 -4.96 -10.32 -26.46
CA ALA A 21 -4.62 -11.30 -25.43
C ALA A 21 -4.98 -10.79 -24.04
N LEU A 22 -5.11 -11.73 -23.13
CA LEU A 22 -5.44 -11.48 -21.72
C LEU A 22 -4.20 -11.57 -20.88
N PHE A 23 -4.01 -10.60 -20.01
CA PHE A 23 -2.87 -10.52 -19.11
C PHE A 23 -3.35 -10.34 -17.67
N ASP A 24 -2.85 -11.17 -16.78
CA ASP A 24 -2.91 -10.90 -15.36
C ASP A 24 -1.88 -9.83 -15.03
N THR A 25 -2.37 -8.66 -14.65
CA THR A 25 -1.54 -7.50 -14.30
C THR A 25 -1.41 -7.34 -12.79
N SER A 26 -1.97 -8.26 -11.99
CA SER A 26 -2.00 -8.17 -10.53
C SER A 26 -0.62 -7.98 -9.92
N ALA A 27 0.41 -8.63 -10.50
CA ALA A 27 1.79 -8.46 -10.08
C ALA A 27 2.42 -7.07 -10.38
N LEU A 28 1.80 -6.24 -11.20
CA LEU A 28 2.29 -4.88 -11.53
C LEU A 28 1.37 -3.78 -11.01
N THR A 29 0.05 -3.96 -11.12
CA THR A 29 -0.92 -2.91 -10.82
C THR A 29 -1.71 -3.14 -9.54
N GLY A 30 -1.62 -4.34 -8.93
CA GLY A 30 -2.48 -4.76 -7.82
C GLY A 30 -3.92 -5.08 -8.22
N GLU A 31 -4.27 -4.90 -9.50
CA GLU A 31 -5.63 -5.10 -9.99
C GLU A 31 -5.92 -6.59 -10.17
N SER A 32 -6.96 -7.09 -9.50
CA SER A 32 -7.36 -8.51 -9.59
C SER A 32 -8.03 -8.87 -10.91
N LEU A 33 -8.41 -7.87 -11.73
CA LEU A 33 -9.01 -8.10 -13.03
C LEU A 33 -7.94 -8.23 -14.12
N PRO A 34 -7.91 -9.36 -14.87
CA PRO A 34 -7.07 -9.46 -16.04
C PRO A 34 -7.39 -8.37 -17.07
N ARG A 35 -6.34 -7.80 -17.65
CA ARG A 35 -6.45 -6.75 -18.65
C ARG A 35 -6.38 -7.34 -20.05
N THR A 36 -7.32 -6.98 -20.90
CA THR A 36 -7.26 -7.28 -22.35
C THR A 36 -6.40 -6.22 -23.04
N ILE A 37 -5.37 -6.67 -23.74
CA ILE A 37 -4.48 -5.82 -24.56
C ILE A 37 -4.69 -6.22 -26.01
N ASN A 38 -4.81 -5.23 -26.90
CA ASN A 38 -5.05 -5.44 -28.31
C ASN A 38 -3.73 -5.38 -29.11
N ARG A 39 -3.76 -5.81 -30.36
CA ARG A 39 -2.63 -5.81 -31.27
C ARG A 39 -2.00 -4.42 -31.38
N GLY A 40 -0.69 -4.36 -31.22
CA GLY A 40 0.08 -3.11 -31.29
C GLY A 40 0.08 -2.29 -30.01
N GLU A 41 -0.69 -2.68 -28.99
CA GLU A 41 -0.59 -2.07 -27.68
C GLU A 41 0.63 -2.60 -26.90
N GLU A 42 1.11 -1.79 -25.95
CA GLU A 42 2.29 -2.11 -25.14
C GLU A 42 1.95 -3.13 -24.05
N VAL A 43 2.75 -4.20 -23.97
CA VAL A 43 2.74 -5.21 -22.92
C VAL A 43 3.99 -5.01 -22.09
N LEU A 44 3.83 -4.88 -20.75
CA LEU A 44 4.92 -4.60 -19.84
C LEU A 44 5.54 -5.87 -19.26
N ALA A 45 6.85 -5.83 -19.02
CA ALA A 45 7.57 -6.87 -18.32
C ALA A 45 6.98 -7.09 -16.92
N GLY A 46 6.81 -8.36 -16.52
CA GLY A 46 6.19 -8.72 -15.24
C GLY A 46 4.73 -9.13 -15.32
N MET A 47 3.98 -8.76 -16.36
CA MET A 47 2.62 -9.27 -16.61
C MET A 47 2.65 -10.79 -16.84
N ILE A 48 1.58 -11.49 -16.47
CA ILE A 48 1.44 -12.93 -16.71
C ILE A 48 0.44 -13.15 -17.83
N VAL A 49 0.83 -13.97 -18.82
CA VAL A 49 -0.04 -14.32 -19.95
C VAL A 49 -1.16 -15.25 -19.47
N SER A 50 -2.41 -14.90 -19.79
CA SER A 50 -3.59 -15.72 -19.51
C SER A 50 -4.24 -16.17 -20.83
N GLY A 51 -4.67 -17.43 -20.89
CA GLY A 51 -5.43 -17.97 -22.02
C GLY A 51 -4.55 -18.63 -23.10
N GLN A 52 -4.01 -17.90 -24.05
CA GLN A 52 -3.28 -18.46 -25.20
C GLN A 52 -1.82 -17.98 -25.24
N ALA A 53 -0.95 -18.75 -25.95
CA ALA A 53 0.42 -18.33 -26.20
C ALA A 53 0.44 -17.10 -27.11
N ILE A 54 1.34 -16.16 -26.82
CA ILE A 54 1.44 -14.89 -27.52
C ILE A 54 2.83 -14.67 -28.09
N ARG A 55 2.90 -13.78 -29.10
CA ARG A 55 4.16 -13.28 -29.65
C ARG A 55 4.28 -11.79 -29.34
N LEU A 56 5.44 -11.41 -28.84
CA LEU A 56 5.78 -10.04 -28.51
C LEU A 56 6.93 -9.55 -29.38
N LYS A 57 6.78 -8.37 -29.94
CA LYS A 57 7.89 -7.63 -30.54
C LYS A 57 8.52 -6.77 -29.44
N VAL A 58 9.66 -7.20 -28.89
CA VAL A 58 10.39 -6.47 -27.85
C VAL A 58 10.73 -5.06 -28.35
N THR A 59 10.45 -4.06 -27.51
CA THR A 59 10.65 -2.63 -27.82
C THR A 59 11.77 -2.00 -27.00
N LYS A 60 12.04 -2.54 -25.80
CA LYS A 60 13.02 -1.99 -24.86
C LYS A 60 13.98 -3.08 -24.38
N PRO A 61 15.28 -2.77 -24.15
CA PRO A 61 16.20 -3.67 -23.47
C PRO A 61 15.79 -3.84 -21.99
N TYR A 62 16.36 -4.86 -21.33
CA TYR A 62 16.01 -5.19 -19.92
C TYR A 62 16.14 -3.99 -18.98
N GLU A 63 17.23 -3.22 -19.10
CA GLU A 63 17.54 -2.07 -18.23
C GLU A 63 16.49 -0.95 -18.34
N GLN A 64 15.73 -0.90 -19.43
CA GLN A 64 14.67 0.07 -19.68
C GLN A 64 13.26 -0.54 -19.53
N SER A 65 13.18 -1.82 -19.14
CA SER A 65 11.89 -2.48 -18.93
C SER A 65 11.19 -1.91 -17.67
N ALA A 66 9.85 -2.03 -17.62
CA ALA A 66 9.06 -1.62 -16.48
C ALA A 66 9.55 -2.28 -15.17
N LEU A 67 9.86 -3.58 -15.22
CA LEU A 67 10.39 -4.33 -14.09
C LEU A 67 11.75 -3.80 -13.60
N ALA A 68 12.69 -3.54 -14.52
CA ALA A 68 14.01 -3.01 -14.16
C ALA A 68 13.90 -1.61 -13.53
N ARG A 69 13.02 -0.75 -14.06
CA ARG A 69 12.75 0.58 -13.49
C ARG A 69 12.15 0.50 -12.10
N ILE A 70 11.20 -0.41 -11.87
CA ILE A 70 10.62 -0.66 -10.54
C ILE A 70 11.72 -1.08 -9.55
N LEU A 71 12.57 -2.03 -9.92
CA LEU A 71 13.69 -2.49 -9.08
C LEU A 71 14.69 -1.36 -8.78
N ALA A 72 15.04 -0.55 -9.77
CA ALA A 72 15.92 0.61 -9.57
C ALA A 72 15.30 1.64 -8.63
N LEU A 73 13.99 1.94 -8.74
CA LEU A 73 13.28 2.84 -7.82
C LEU A 73 13.32 2.33 -6.38
N VAL A 74 13.14 1.02 -6.16
CA VAL A 74 13.22 0.42 -4.80
C VAL A 74 14.65 0.55 -4.25
N GLN A 75 15.66 0.25 -5.06
CA GLN A 75 17.06 0.35 -4.64
C GLN A 75 17.46 1.78 -4.30
N ASP A 76 17.19 2.74 -5.18
CA ASP A 76 17.47 4.17 -4.98
C ASP A 76 16.76 4.73 -3.75
N ALA A 77 15.49 4.33 -3.54
CA ALA A 77 14.71 4.77 -2.38
C ALA A 77 15.27 4.20 -1.08
N SER A 78 15.71 2.93 -1.08
CA SER A 78 16.33 2.29 0.09
C SER A 78 17.66 2.97 0.47
N GLU A 79 18.44 3.40 -0.52
CA GLU A 79 19.70 4.12 -0.29
C GLU A 79 19.46 5.55 0.23
N ARG A 80 18.40 6.22 -0.20
CA ARG A 80 18.05 7.59 0.26
C ARG A 80 17.54 7.63 1.70
N LYS A 81 16.98 6.54 2.21
CA LYS A 81 16.61 6.42 3.63
C LYS A 81 17.85 6.20 4.49
N ALA A 82 18.67 7.25 4.65
CA ALA A 82 19.76 7.22 5.63
C ALA A 82 19.16 6.91 7.02
N PRO A 83 19.78 6.00 7.81
CA PRO A 83 19.32 5.72 9.16
C PRO A 83 19.26 7.04 9.93
N ALA A 84 18.07 7.42 10.40
CA ALA A 84 17.90 8.61 11.22
C ALA A 84 18.89 8.53 12.39
N GLU A 85 19.77 9.52 12.51
CA GLU A 85 20.69 9.58 13.66
C GLU A 85 19.85 9.59 14.93
N LEU A 86 20.00 8.53 15.72
CA LEU A 86 19.30 8.44 16.99
C LEU A 86 19.56 9.74 17.76
N PHE A 87 18.52 10.31 18.35
CA PHE A 87 18.61 11.52 19.20
C PHE A 87 19.83 11.49 20.13
N ILE A 88 20.14 10.32 20.71
CA ILE A 88 21.28 10.10 21.59
C ILE A 88 22.61 10.41 20.90
N ARG A 89 22.81 10.00 19.62
CA ARG A 89 24.05 10.25 18.89
C ARG A 89 24.21 11.75 18.62
N ARG A 90 23.13 12.45 18.28
CA ARG A 90 23.12 13.90 18.05
C ARG A 90 23.35 14.66 19.36
N PHE A 91 22.70 14.24 20.44
CA PHE A 91 22.88 14.81 21.77
C PHE A 91 24.33 14.61 22.28
N ALA A 92 24.84 13.37 22.21
CA ALA A 92 26.18 13.05 22.68
C ALA A 92 27.28 13.85 21.93
N ARG A 93 27.07 14.08 20.62
CA ARG A 93 28.02 14.87 19.78
C ARG A 93 28.22 16.28 20.30
N ILE A 94 27.20 16.90 20.89
CA ILE A 94 27.25 18.26 21.43
C ILE A 94 27.57 18.24 22.92
N TYR A 95 26.87 17.41 23.68
CA TYR A 95 26.96 17.37 25.13
C TYR A 95 28.34 16.96 25.64
N THR A 96 28.92 15.91 25.06
CA THR A 96 30.21 15.38 25.53
C THR A 96 31.36 16.41 25.43
N PRO A 97 31.58 17.09 24.28
CA PRO A 97 32.59 18.14 24.21
C PRO A 97 32.35 19.33 25.19
N VAL A 98 31.07 19.73 25.34
CA VAL A 98 30.73 20.84 26.24
C VAL A 98 31.07 20.50 27.69
N VAL A 99 30.66 19.32 28.16
CA VAL A 99 30.96 18.88 29.54
C VAL A 99 32.45 18.68 29.74
N PHE A 100 33.15 18.14 28.75
CA PHE A 100 34.61 17.99 28.83
C PHE A 100 35.32 19.35 28.93
N LEU A 101 34.93 20.35 28.11
CA LEU A 101 35.50 21.71 28.17
C LEU A 101 35.18 22.40 29.48
N LEU A 102 33.96 22.21 30.04
CA LEU A 102 33.61 22.74 31.35
C LEU A 102 34.48 22.12 32.46
N ALA A 103 34.66 20.79 32.43
CA ALA A 103 35.54 20.12 33.39
C ALA A 103 37.00 20.62 33.30
N LEU A 104 37.50 20.79 32.08
CA LEU A 104 38.83 21.34 31.84
C LEU A 104 38.92 22.77 32.34
N SER A 105 37.88 23.57 32.16
CA SER A 105 37.79 24.92 32.69
C SER A 105 37.82 24.94 34.22
N ILE A 106 37.11 24.04 34.89
CA ILE A 106 37.14 23.88 36.35
C ILE A 106 38.55 23.54 36.84
N MET A 107 39.30 22.74 36.09
CA MET A 107 40.67 22.36 36.45
C MET A 107 41.70 23.52 36.23
N LEU A 108 41.57 24.26 35.12
CA LEU A 108 42.62 25.20 34.67
C LEU A 108 42.36 26.67 34.97
N LEU A 109 41.09 27.15 34.95
CA LEU A 109 40.76 28.55 35.22
C LEU A 109 41.23 29.02 36.61
N PRO A 110 41.11 28.21 37.69
CA PRO A 110 41.63 28.62 39.01
C PRO A 110 43.13 28.80 39.04
N ALA A 111 43.92 28.10 38.21
CA ALA A 111 45.36 28.34 38.08
C ALA A 111 45.64 29.71 37.47
N LEU A 112 44.85 30.12 36.49
CA LEU A 112 44.92 31.47 35.92
C LEU A 112 44.55 32.54 36.94
N VAL A 113 43.52 32.33 37.75
CA VAL A 113 43.12 33.25 38.82
C VAL A 113 44.24 33.37 39.86
N ALA A 114 44.88 32.28 40.26
CA ALA A 114 46.01 32.26 41.20
C ALA A 114 47.22 33.07 40.68
N ALA A 115 47.45 33.07 39.36
CA ALA A 115 48.54 33.83 38.75
C ALA A 115 48.35 35.34 38.86
N PHE A 116 47.09 35.85 38.95
CA PHE A 116 46.78 37.29 39.03
C PHE A 116 46.36 37.75 40.44
N HIS A 117 46.03 36.80 41.35
CA HIS A 117 45.62 37.10 42.73
C HIS A 117 46.47 36.33 43.73
N PRO A 118 47.47 37.00 44.36
CA PRO A 118 48.45 36.41 45.30
C PRO A 118 47.85 35.79 46.58
N GLY A 119 46.56 36.03 46.88
CA GLY A 119 45.85 35.47 48.03
C GLY A 119 45.03 34.22 47.72
N PHE A 120 45.06 33.67 46.44
CA PHE A 120 44.32 32.49 46.03
C PHE A 120 45.27 31.31 45.91
N ASP A 121 45.11 30.31 46.81
CA ASP A 121 45.92 29.11 46.80
C ASP A 121 45.36 28.12 45.76
N TYR A 122 46.19 27.76 44.79
CA TYR A 122 45.87 26.75 43.79
C TYR A 122 46.63 25.46 44.05
N PHE A 123 45.86 24.38 44.29
CA PHE A 123 46.40 23.01 44.37
C PHE A 123 45.82 22.17 43.22
N PHE A 124 46.65 21.82 42.25
CA PHE A 124 46.23 21.09 41.05
C PHE A 124 45.44 19.80 41.39
N LYS A 125 45.88 19.07 42.43
CA LYS A 125 45.23 17.84 42.86
C LYS A 125 43.77 18.05 43.26
N ASP A 126 43.44 19.12 43.97
CA ASP A 126 42.10 19.41 44.45
C ASP A 126 41.19 19.91 43.32
N TRP A 127 41.70 20.73 42.42
CA TRP A 127 40.94 21.20 41.26
C TRP A 127 40.78 20.11 40.19
N ALA A 128 41.76 19.24 40.00
CA ALA A 128 41.67 18.06 39.16
C ALA A 128 40.60 17.08 39.70
N TYR A 129 40.59 16.85 41.03
CA TYR A 129 39.57 16.05 41.67
C TYR A 129 38.16 16.62 41.45
N ARG A 130 37.97 17.94 41.65
CA ARG A 130 36.68 18.64 41.39
C ARG A 130 36.24 18.49 39.94
N GLY A 131 37.14 18.68 38.98
CA GLY A 131 36.83 18.49 37.54
C GLY A 131 36.45 17.06 37.19
N LEU A 132 37.12 16.04 37.77
CA LEU A 132 36.77 14.62 37.60
C LEU A 132 35.43 14.31 38.26
N VAL A 133 35.15 14.80 39.44
CA VAL A 133 33.86 14.67 40.11
C VAL A 133 32.76 15.31 39.27
N PHE A 134 32.98 16.49 38.69
CA PHE A 134 32.04 17.16 37.78
C PHE A 134 31.77 16.28 36.54
N LEU A 135 32.76 15.65 35.92
CA LEU A 135 32.62 14.75 34.79
C LEU A 135 31.72 13.55 35.13
N VAL A 136 31.95 12.93 36.29
CA VAL A 136 31.17 11.76 36.74
C VAL A 136 29.71 12.16 37.02
N ILE A 137 29.50 13.26 37.75
CA ILE A 137 28.13 13.74 38.05
C ILE A 137 27.39 14.19 36.79
N SER A 138 28.11 14.76 35.82
CA SER A 138 27.53 15.24 34.58
C SER A 138 27.19 14.12 33.60
N CYS A 139 27.52 12.83 33.88
CA CYS A 139 27.12 11.71 33.01
C CYS A 139 25.61 11.64 32.83
N PRO A 140 25.06 11.70 31.60
CA PRO A 140 23.61 11.61 31.36
C PRO A 140 23.09 10.17 31.34
N CYS A 141 23.56 9.31 32.29
CA CYS A 141 23.28 7.87 32.29
C CYS A 141 21.78 7.55 32.26
N ALA A 142 20.97 8.31 33.01
CA ALA A 142 19.52 8.16 33.00
C ALA A 142 18.91 8.45 31.61
N LEU A 143 19.44 9.44 30.89
CA LEU A 143 18.99 9.79 29.54
C LEU A 143 19.33 8.68 28.53
N VAL A 144 20.55 8.15 28.61
CA VAL A 144 21.06 7.11 27.70
C VAL A 144 20.25 5.82 27.79
N ILE A 145 19.71 5.50 28.97
CA ILE A 145 18.90 4.30 29.20
C ILE A 145 17.41 4.56 28.94
N SER A 146 16.85 5.70 29.41
CA SER A 146 15.41 5.94 29.37
C SER A 146 14.84 6.21 27.99
N VAL A 147 15.65 6.80 27.08
CA VAL A 147 15.20 7.10 25.72
C VAL A 147 15.02 5.82 24.91
N PRO A 148 16.00 4.91 24.78
CA PRO A 148 15.80 3.61 24.11
C PRO A 148 14.67 2.79 24.75
N LEU A 149 14.59 2.77 26.07
CA LEU A 149 13.53 2.04 26.78
C LEU A 149 12.13 2.57 26.41
N GLY A 150 11.99 3.88 26.24
CA GLY A 150 10.77 4.51 25.77
C GLY A 150 10.36 4.02 24.37
N TYR A 151 11.32 3.98 23.43
CA TYR A 151 11.06 3.46 22.08
C TYR A 151 10.77 1.96 22.09
N PHE A 152 11.50 1.14 22.84
CA PHE A 152 11.20 -0.29 22.98
C PHE A 152 9.80 -0.52 23.56
N GLY A 153 9.40 0.28 24.56
CA GLY A 153 8.05 0.25 25.12
C GLY A 153 6.99 0.59 24.07
N GLY A 154 7.25 1.59 23.21
CA GLY A 154 6.38 1.98 22.11
C GLY A 154 6.25 0.90 21.04
N ILE A 155 7.36 0.31 20.60
CA ILE A 155 7.38 -0.81 19.65
C ILE A 155 6.63 -2.01 20.22
N GLY A 156 6.86 -2.35 21.49
CA GLY A 156 6.16 -3.46 22.15
C GLY A 156 4.66 -3.20 22.30
N ALA A 157 4.24 -1.94 22.53
CA ALA A 157 2.82 -1.57 22.59
C ALA A 157 2.15 -1.67 21.20
N ALA A 158 2.86 -1.30 20.14
CA ALA A 158 2.40 -1.43 18.77
C ALA A 158 2.27 -2.90 18.34
N SER A 159 3.28 -3.71 18.63
CA SER A 159 3.31 -5.15 18.33
C SER A 159 2.12 -5.90 18.95
N ARG A 160 1.78 -5.60 20.21
CA ARG A 160 0.57 -6.15 20.87
C ARG A 160 -0.74 -5.80 20.16
N LYS A 161 -0.75 -4.77 19.32
CA LYS A 161 -1.89 -4.37 18.49
C LYS A 161 -1.81 -4.85 17.06
N GLY A 162 -0.84 -5.73 16.73
CA GLY A 162 -0.61 -6.23 15.40
C GLY A 162 0.02 -5.20 14.46
N ILE A 163 0.80 -4.26 15.00
CA ILE A 163 1.52 -3.23 14.25
C ILE A 163 3.01 -3.42 14.50
N LEU A 164 3.76 -3.77 13.48
CA LEU A 164 5.19 -3.97 13.55
C LEU A 164 5.93 -2.74 13.01
N PHE A 165 6.70 -2.07 13.85
CA PHE A 165 7.68 -1.05 13.44
C PHE A 165 9.04 -1.70 13.26
N LYS A 166 9.69 -1.50 12.12
CA LYS A 166 11.03 -2.06 11.85
C LYS A 166 12.17 -1.35 12.61
N GLY A 167 11.87 -0.27 13.30
CA GLY A 167 12.83 0.44 14.12
C GLY A 167 12.25 1.64 14.86
N GLY A 168 12.97 2.10 15.88
CA GLY A 168 12.58 3.28 16.67
C GLY A 168 12.59 4.58 15.86
N ASN A 169 13.43 4.66 14.82
CA ASN A 169 13.45 5.78 13.88
C ASN A 169 12.11 5.92 13.13
N TYR A 170 11.49 4.84 12.73
CA TYR A 170 10.18 4.86 12.06
C TYR A 170 9.04 5.20 13.02
N LEU A 171 9.17 4.77 14.30
CA LEU A 171 8.24 5.18 15.35
C LEU A 171 8.32 6.70 15.63
N ASP A 172 9.48 7.34 15.45
CA ASP A 172 9.62 8.79 15.54
C ASP A 172 9.13 9.46 14.25
N ALA A 173 9.52 8.96 13.07
CA ALA A 173 9.13 9.51 11.77
C ALA A 173 7.60 9.58 11.60
N ILE A 174 6.86 8.55 12.01
CA ILE A 174 5.39 8.52 11.90
C ILE A 174 4.70 9.63 12.71
N THR A 175 5.39 10.22 13.70
CA THR A 175 4.84 11.33 14.49
C THR A 175 4.76 12.64 13.74
N HIS A 176 5.54 12.77 12.66
CA HIS A 176 5.61 13.96 11.80
C HIS A 176 4.64 13.89 10.63
N VAL A 177 4.07 12.70 10.37
CA VAL A 177 3.13 12.50 9.28
C VAL A 177 1.94 13.44 9.41
N ASN A 178 1.68 14.21 8.36
CA ASN A 178 0.55 15.11 8.21
C ASN A 178 -0.28 14.82 6.93
N THR A 179 0.23 13.95 6.08
CA THR A 179 -0.41 13.51 4.85
C THR A 179 -0.40 11.99 4.80
N VAL A 180 -1.54 11.37 4.50
CA VAL A 180 -1.65 9.92 4.34
C VAL A 180 -2.21 9.61 2.96
N VAL A 181 -1.46 8.85 2.19
CA VAL A 181 -1.81 8.42 0.84
C VAL A 181 -2.12 6.93 0.87
N PHE A 182 -3.32 6.56 0.52
CA PHE A 182 -3.75 5.16 0.45
C PHE A 182 -3.73 4.66 -0.98
N ASP A 183 -3.25 3.43 -1.18
CA ASP A 183 -3.69 2.62 -2.30
C ASP A 183 -5.14 2.17 -2.07
N LYS A 184 -5.87 1.85 -3.16
CA LYS A 184 -7.25 1.38 -3.06
C LYS A 184 -7.30 -0.13 -2.82
N THR A 185 -6.79 -0.90 -3.79
CA THR A 185 -7.00 -2.34 -3.90
C THR A 185 -6.19 -3.09 -2.85
N GLY A 186 -6.83 -4.01 -2.08
CA GLY A 186 -6.16 -4.74 -1.00
C GLY A 186 -5.85 -3.90 0.24
N THR A 187 -5.85 -2.56 0.14
CA THR A 187 -5.54 -1.63 1.23
C THR A 187 -6.80 -1.10 1.93
N LEU A 188 -7.63 -0.33 1.22
CA LEU A 188 -8.94 0.12 1.71
C LEU A 188 -10.07 -0.82 1.31
N THR A 189 -9.82 -1.66 0.32
CA THR A 189 -10.73 -2.70 -0.14
C THR A 189 -10.16 -4.09 0.14
N THR A 190 -11.01 -5.11 0.03
CA THR A 190 -10.62 -6.50 0.29
C THR A 190 -9.87 -7.15 -0.88
N GLY A 191 -9.82 -6.49 -2.05
CA GLY A 191 -9.32 -7.07 -3.30
C GLY A 191 -10.23 -8.15 -3.89
N HIS A 192 -11.40 -8.38 -3.30
CA HIS A 192 -12.36 -9.38 -3.75
C HIS A 192 -13.63 -8.73 -4.29
N PHE A 193 -14.05 -9.18 -5.48
CA PHE A 193 -15.32 -8.76 -6.06
C PHE A 193 -16.50 -9.33 -5.29
N GLN A 194 -17.54 -8.50 -5.12
CA GLN A 194 -18.86 -8.92 -4.62
C GLN A 194 -19.97 -8.41 -5.54
N VAL A 195 -21.00 -9.21 -5.70
CA VAL A 195 -22.22 -8.82 -6.38
C VAL A 195 -23.04 -7.95 -5.43
N PHE A 196 -23.38 -6.74 -5.83
CA PHE A 196 -24.20 -5.82 -5.03
C PHE A 196 -25.57 -5.54 -5.66
N SER A 197 -25.76 -5.89 -6.94
CA SER A 197 -27.05 -5.78 -7.62
C SER A 197 -27.17 -6.83 -8.69
N MET A 198 -28.39 -7.34 -8.86
CA MET A 198 -28.77 -8.27 -9.91
C MET A 198 -30.13 -7.85 -10.46
N GLU A 199 -30.23 -7.82 -11.77
CA GLU A 199 -31.49 -7.58 -12.48
C GLU A 199 -31.72 -8.71 -13.50
N ALA A 200 -32.86 -9.40 -13.37
CA ALA A 200 -33.32 -10.41 -14.32
C ALA A 200 -34.43 -9.79 -15.20
N ASP A 201 -34.34 -10.01 -16.51
CA ASP A 201 -35.28 -9.44 -17.48
C ASP A 201 -36.25 -10.48 -18.05
N THR A 202 -35.76 -11.42 -18.88
CA THR A 202 -36.60 -12.38 -19.58
C THR A 202 -36.79 -13.71 -18.85
N VAL A 203 -36.09 -13.89 -17.71
CA VAL A 203 -36.12 -15.09 -16.87
C VAL A 203 -36.29 -14.75 -15.41
N SER A 204 -36.69 -15.71 -14.58
CA SER A 204 -36.72 -15.49 -13.13
C SER A 204 -35.30 -15.31 -12.55
N SER A 205 -35.19 -14.57 -11.47
CA SER A 205 -33.91 -14.34 -10.74
C SER A 205 -33.21 -15.68 -10.40
N GLN A 206 -33.97 -16.66 -9.91
CA GLN A 206 -33.44 -17.98 -9.57
C GLN A 206 -32.89 -18.72 -10.81
N ARG A 207 -33.58 -18.58 -11.96
CA ARG A 207 -33.13 -19.19 -13.21
C ARG A 207 -31.87 -18.53 -13.73
N LEU A 208 -31.78 -17.18 -13.67
CA LEU A 208 -30.59 -16.44 -14.05
C LEU A 208 -29.39 -16.86 -13.20
N LEU A 209 -29.55 -16.93 -11.88
CA LEU A 209 -28.50 -17.39 -10.96
C LEU A 209 -28.04 -18.83 -11.25
N SER A 210 -28.95 -19.74 -11.55
CA SER A 210 -28.60 -21.13 -11.89
C SER A 210 -27.80 -21.24 -13.19
N ILE A 211 -28.11 -20.40 -14.17
CA ILE A 211 -27.37 -20.30 -15.43
C ILE A 211 -25.96 -19.75 -15.17
N LEU A 212 -25.88 -18.63 -14.44
CA LEU A 212 -24.63 -17.98 -14.10
C LEU A 212 -23.71 -18.89 -13.27
N LEU A 213 -24.26 -19.55 -12.23
CA LEU A 213 -23.54 -20.55 -11.43
C LEU A 213 -22.90 -21.62 -12.31
N THR A 214 -23.71 -22.21 -13.21
CA THR A 214 -23.29 -23.35 -14.02
C THR A 214 -22.19 -23.02 -15.02
N LEU A 215 -22.20 -21.81 -15.59
CA LEU A 215 -21.20 -21.38 -16.53
C LEU A 215 -19.96 -20.85 -15.80
N GLU A 216 -20.13 -19.93 -14.84
CA GLU A 216 -19.04 -19.24 -14.17
C GLU A 216 -18.21 -20.15 -13.24
N GLU A 217 -18.78 -21.25 -12.69
CA GLU A 217 -17.99 -22.22 -11.92
C GLU A 217 -16.89 -22.93 -12.75
N LYS A 218 -16.91 -22.80 -14.06
CA LYS A 218 -15.92 -23.36 -14.97
C LYS A 218 -14.76 -22.39 -15.25
N SER A 219 -14.88 -21.12 -14.85
CA SER A 219 -13.85 -20.12 -15.02
C SER A 219 -13.11 -19.87 -13.71
N THR A 220 -11.80 -19.65 -13.82
CA THR A 220 -10.94 -19.27 -12.68
C THR A 220 -10.88 -17.74 -12.48
N HIS A 221 -11.61 -16.99 -13.30
CA HIS A 221 -11.60 -15.54 -13.26
C HIS A 221 -12.15 -14.99 -11.92
N PRO A 222 -11.55 -13.95 -11.28
CA PRO A 222 -12.02 -13.41 -10.00
C PRO A 222 -13.49 -12.98 -9.97
N VAL A 223 -13.99 -12.43 -11.09
CA VAL A 223 -15.40 -12.07 -11.26
C VAL A 223 -16.28 -13.32 -11.28
N ALA A 224 -15.87 -14.36 -12.01
CA ALA A 224 -16.57 -15.63 -12.08
C ALA A 224 -16.70 -16.29 -10.70
N GLN A 225 -15.62 -16.27 -9.91
CA GLN A 225 -15.63 -16.75 -8.53
C GLN A 225 -16.60 -15.97 -7.64
N ALA A 226 -16.67 -14.64 -7.82
CA ALA A 226 -17.60 -13.79 -7.08
C ALA A 226 -19.08 -14.10 -7.45
N VAL A 227 -19.36 -14.25 -8.75
CA VAL A 227 -20.69 -14.65 -9.26
C VAL A 227 -21.08 -16.03 -8.73
N THR A 228 -20.19 -17.01 -8.82
CA THR A 228 -20.39 -18.37 -8.31
C THR A 228 -20.73 -18.37 -6.82
N ARG A 229 -19.96 -17.64 -6.01
CA ARG A 229 -20.17 -17.53 -4.57
C ARG A 229 -21.53 -16.91 -4.26
N TYR A 230 -21.86 -15.81 -4.93
CA TYR A 230 -23.15 -15.15 -4.76
C TYR A 230 -24.31 -16.07 -5.14
N ALA A 231 -24.25 -16.73 -6.29
CA ALA A 231 -25.30 -17.64 -6.74
C ALA A 231 -25.51 -18.81 -5.77
N LEU A 232 -24.44 -19.38 -5.21
CA LEU A 232 -24.53 -20.42 -4.17
C LEU A 232 -25.18 -19.91 -2.88
N GLN A 233 -24.85 -18.70 -2.44
CA GLN A 233 -25.46 -18.06 -1.25
C GLN A 233 -26.94 -17.82 -1.41
N GLU A 234 -27.38 -17.46 -2.64
CA GLU A 234 -28.80 -17.29 -2.98
C GLU A 234 -29.54 -18.62 -3.28
N GLY A 235 -28.86 -19.74 -3.05
CA GLY A 235 -29.48 -21.06 -3.19
C GLY A 235 -29.69 -21.53 -4.64
N ALA A 236 -28.91 -21.04 -5.59
CA ALA A 236 -29.01 -21.47 -6.98
C ALA A 236 -28.57 -22.93 -7.15
N GLY A 237 -29.32 -23.66 -7.95
CA GLY A 237 -28.99 -25.03 -8.33
C GLY A 237 -28.20 -25.06 -9.64
N ARG A 238 -27.36 -26.09 -9.80
CA ARG A 238 -26.65 -26.35 -11.07
C ARG A 238 -27.56 -26.90 -12.11
N ILE A 239 -27.31 -26.55 -13.36
CA ILE A 239 -28.06 -27.05 -14.53
C ILE A 239 -27.07 -27.74 -15.47
N SER A 240 -27.57 -28.72 -16.27
CA SER A 240 -26.71 -29.37 -17.25
C SER A 240 -26.35 -28.38 -18.38
N VAL A 241 -25.07 -28.28 -18.68
CA VAL A 241 -24.53 -27.46 -19.78
C VAL A 241 -23.74 -28.37 -20.73
N THR A 242 -23.89 -28.13 -22.03
CA THR A 242 -23.14 -28.79 -23.10
C THR A 242 -22.45 -27.72 -23.96
N HIS A 243 -21.46 -28.15 -24.73
CA HIS A 243 -20.70 -27.25 -25.66
C HIS A 243 -20.21 -25.97 -25.01
N LEU A 244 -19.58 -26.11 -23.83
CA LEU A 244 -18.99 -24.98 -23.15
C LEU A 244 -17.72 -24.48 -23.88
N GLN A 245 -17.69 -23.20 -24.16
CA GLN A 245 -16.54 -22.49 -24.74
C GLN A 245 -16.25 -21.23 -23.97
N GLU A 246 -14.99 -21.02 -23.62
CA GLU A 246 -14.51 -19.78 -23.01
C GLU A 246 -13.92 -18.87 -24.09
N TYR A 247 -14.30 -17.59 -24.03
CA TYR A 247 -13.73 -16.49 -24.82
C TYR A 247 -12.90 -15.63 -23.89
N PRO A 248 -11.57 -15.79 -23.87
CA PRO A 248 -10.69 -15.08 -22.94
C PRO A 248 -10.92 -13.57 -22.96
N GLY A 249 -11.20 -12.98 -21.80
CA GLY A 249 -11.46 -11.54 -21.64
C GLY A 249 -12.86 -11.08 -22.03
N TYR A 250 -13.72 -11.99 -22.54
CA TYR A 250 -15.10 -11.66 -22.93
C TYR A 250 -16.14 -12.39 -22.08
N GLY A 251 -15.94 -13.70 -21.83
CA GLY A 251 -16.88 -14.52 -21.07
C GLY A 251 -17.00 -15.94 -21.58
N LEU A 252 -18.15 -16.55 -21.34
CA LEU A 252 -18.44 -17.96 -21.57
C LEU A 252 -19.66 -18.11 -22.46
N GLU A 253 -19.65 -19.15 -23.31
CA GLU A 253 -20.75 -19.60 -24.13
C GLU A 253 -21.03 -21.08 -23.82
N GLY A 254 -22.29 -21.46 -23.71
CA GLY A 254 -22.69 -22.85 -23.50
C GLY A 254 -24.10 -23.09 -23.96
N VAL A 255 -24.47 -24.37 -24.11
CA VAL A 255 -25.83 -24.79 -24.47
C VAL A 255 -26.51 -25.36 -23.24
N ILE A 256 -27.61 -24.73 -22.83
CA ILE A 256 -28.47 -25.15 -21.71
C ILE A 256 -29.88 -25.43 -22.25
N GLU A 257 -30.38 -26.64 -22.06
CA GLU A 257 -31.70 -27.07 -22.55
C GLU A 257 -31.91 -26.78 -24.05
N GLY A 258 -30.88 -27.00 -24.85
CA GLY A 258 -30.92 -26.78 -26.31
C GLY A 258 -30.87 -25.30 -26.73
N LYS A 259 -30.72 -24.36 -25.79
CA LYS A 259 -30.61 -22.93 -26.06
C LYS A 259 -29.18 -22.48 -25.88
N ASN A 260 -28.69 -21.66 -26.80
CA ASN A 260 -27.39 -21.01 -26.65
C ASN A 260 -27.46 -19.94 -25.56
N VAL A 261 -26.50 -19.94 -24.64
CA VAL A 261 -26.39 -19.05 -23.51
C VAL A 261 -25.01 -18.38 -23.52
N LEU A 262 -24.97 -17.07 -23.40
CA LEU A 262 -23.78 -16.26 -23.30
C LEU A 262 -23.75 -15.59 -21.93
N VAL A 263 -22.61 -15.66 -21.25
CA VAL A 263 -22.35 -14.94 -19.97
C VAL A 263 -20.99 -14.27 -20.06
N GLY A 264 -20.93 -12.99 -19.75
CA GLY A 264 -19.66 -12.25 -19.79
C GLY A 264 -19.83 -10.74 -19.74
N ASN A 265 -18.88 -10.03 -20.34
CA ASN A 265 -18.95 -8.56 -20.40
C ASN A 265 -19.91 -8.07 -21.51
N ILE A 266 -20.25 -6.78 -21.48
CA ILE A 266 -21.18 -6.16 -22.44
C ILE A 266 -20.69 -6.37 -23.88
N ARG A 267 -19.38 -6.32 -24.12
CA ARG A 267 -18.79 -6.45 -25.45
C ARG A 267 -19.05 -7.83 -26.09
N LEU A 268 -19.04 -8.89 -25.29
CA LEU A 268 -19.39 -10.25 -25.77
C LEU A 268 -20.76 -10.27 -26.41
N LEU A 269 -21.76 -9.62 -25.80
CA LEU A 269 -23.12 -9.57 -26.30
C LEU A 269 -23.23 -8.67 -27.52
N THR A 270 -22.61 -7.48 -27.48
CA THR A 270 -22.69 -6.53 -28.60
C THR A 270 -22.02 -7.04 -29.86
N ASP A 271 -20.87 -7.72 -29.75
CA ASP A 271 -20.17 -8.35 -30.89
C ASP A 271 -20.99 -9.48 -31.53
N ARG A 272 -21.94 -10.05 -30.79
CA ARG A 272 -22.94 -11.05 -31.28
C ARG A 272 -24.26 -10.42 -31.71
N GLY A 273 -24.33 -9.08 -31.82
CA GLY A 273 -25.53 -8.34 -32.26
C GLY A 273 -26.68 -8.34 -31.23
N ILE A 274 -26.40 -8.66 -29.96
CA ILE A 274 -27.40 -8.64 -28.88
C ILE A 274 -27.43 -7.28 -28.22
N THR A 275 -28.57 -6.62 -28.25
CA THR A 275 -28.76 -5.32 -27.64
C THR A 275 -28.84 -5.44 -26.12
N VAL A 276 -27.96 -4.71 -25.42
CA VAL A 276 -28.00 -4.56 -23.96
C VAL A 276 -28.76 -3.26 -23.63
N PRO A 277 -29.62 -3.24 -22.61
CA PRO A 277 -30.38 -2.05 -22.24
C PRO A 277 -29.51 -0.82 -21.98
N ALA A 278 -29.96 0.35 -22.42
CA ALA A 278 -29.27 1.61 -22.22
C ALA A 278 -29.08 1.89 -20.70
N GLY A 279 -27.95 2.47 -20.34
CA GLY A 279 -27.61 2.78 -18.95
C GLY A 279 -26.84 1.69 -18.19
N ILE A 280 -26.81 0.44 -18.66
CA ILE A 280 -25.98 -0.63 -18.05
C ILE A 280 -24.50 -0.37 -18.35
N SER A 281 -24.17 0.05 -19.57
CA SER A 281 -22.82 0.40 -20.00
C SER A 281 -22.24 1.65 -19.30
N GLU A 282 -23.12 2.53 -18.82
CA GLU A 282 -22.75 3.74 -18.08
C GLU A 282 -22.57 3.52 -16.57
N ARG A 283 -22.92 2.33 -16.07
CA ARG A 283 -22.74 1.97 -14.66
C ARG A 283 -21.24 1.89 -14.33
N VAL A 284 -20.85 2.60 -13.30
CA VAL A 284 -19.48 2.60 -12.78
C VAL A 284 -19.28 1.36 -11.90
N ALA A 285 -19.32 0.18 -12.54
CA ALA A 285 -19.19 -1.12 -11.89
C ALA A 285 -18.66 -2.15 -12.91
N THR A 286 -18.16 -3.27 -12.42
CA THR A 286 -17.94 -4.44 -13.28
C THR A 286 -19.28 -5.08 -13.56
N VAL A 287 -19.62 -5.21 -14.83
CA VAL A 287 -20.90 -5.75 -15.27
C VAL A 287 -20.71 -7.14 -15.86
N VAL A 288 -21.48 -8.11 -15.37
CA VAL A 288 -21.65 -9.43 -15.99
C VAL A 288 -23.05 -9.50 -16.57
N VAL A 289 -23.14 -9.68 -17.89
CA VAL A 289 -24.40 -9.77 -18.62
C VAL A 289 -24.65 -11.21 -19.06
N CYS A 290 -25.93 -11.58 -19.12
CA CYS A 290 -26.39 -12.89 -19.62
C CYS A 290 -27.34 -12.71 -20.79
N ALA A 291 -27.18 -13.56 -21.82
CA ALA A 291 -28.10 -13.65 -22.90
C ALA A 291 -28.49 -15.13 -23.15
N ILE A 292 -29.74 -15.37 -23.52
CA ILE A 292 -30.30 -16.68 -23.79
C ILE A 292 -30.96 -16.64 -25.17
N ALA A 293 -30.62 -17.59 -26.04
CA ALA A 293 -31.13 -17.68 -27.40
C ALA A 293 -31.12 -16.36 -28.17
N GLY A 294 -30.00 -15.61 -28.05
CA GLY A 294 -29.81 -14.35 -28.75
C GLY A 294 -30.55 -13.14 -28.15
N LYS A 295 -31.16 -13.28 -26.97
CA LYS A 295 -31.87 -12.19 -26.28
C LYS A 295 -31.21 -11.91 -24.92
N TYR A 296 -31.07 -10.63 -24.57
CA TYR A 296 -30.65 -10.23 -23.24
C TYR A 296 -31.55 -10.82 -22.15
N ALA A 297 -30.98 -11.38 -21.09
CA ALA A 297 -31.73 -12.09 -20.04
C ALA A 297 -31.56 -11.46 -18.65
N GLY A 298 -30.52 -10.69 -18.46
CA GLY A 298 -30.26 -10.00 -17.19
C GLY A 298 -28.78 -9.67 -17.00
N HIS A 299 -28.47 -9.04 -15.87
CA HIS A 299 -27.10 -8.68 -15.53
C HIS A 299 -26.84 -8.69 -14.02
N LEU A 300 -25.56 -8.78 -13.67
CA LEU A 300 -25.06 -8.55 -12.32
C LEU A 300 -24.09 -7.37 -12.32
N LEU A 301 -24.13 -6.62 -11.24
CA LEU A 301 -23.18 -5.54 -10.97
C LEU A 301 -22.25 -5.96 -9.82
N LEU A 302 -20.96 -5.88 -10.06
CA LEU A 302 -19.94 -6.25 -9.10
C LEU A 302 -19.01 -5.06 -8.84
N SER A 303 -18.54 -4.96 -7.62
CA SER A 303 -17.47 -4.04 -7.24
C SER A 303 -16.54 -4.70 -6.23
N ASP A 304 -15.33 -4.19 -6.12
CA ASP A 304 -14.47 -4.48 -4.98
C ASP A 304 -15.12 -3.93 -3.70
N THR A 305 -14.92 -4.61 -2.59
CA THR A 305 -15.61 -4.30 -1.33
C THR A 305 -14.68 -3.53 -0.41
N LEU A 306 -15.18 -2.43 0.16
CA LEU A 306 -14.47 -1.73 1.24
C LEU A 306 -14.28 -2.67 2.44
N LYS A 307 -13.10 -2.61 3.05
CA LYS A 307 -12.87 -3.25 4.36
C LYS A 307 -13.79 -2.63 5.40
N ALA A 308 -14.25 -3.44 6.34
CA ALA A 308 -15.27 -3.05 7.33
C ALA A 308 -14.91 -1.79 8.13
N ASP A 309 -13.60 -1.58 8.35
CA ASP A 309 -13.07 -0.45 9.12
C ASP A 309 -12.48 0.69 8.25
N ALA A 310 -12.63 0.64 6.92
CA ALA A 310 -12.07 1.65 6.02
C ALA A 310 -12.63 3.06 6.29
N VAL A 311 -13.93 3.18 6.50
CA VAL A 311 -14.57 4.47 6.84
C VAL A 311 -14.11 4.98 8.21
N GLU A 312 -14.03 4.07 9.20
CA GLU A 312 -13.51 4.36 10.53
C GLU A 312 -12.04 4.84 10.46
N ALA A 313 -11.23 4.21 9.63
CA ALA A 313 -9.82 4.58 9.42
C ALA A 313 -9.67 6.06 9.04
N ILE A 314 -10.44 6.50 8.05
CA ILE A 314 -10.43 7.90 7.59
C ILE A 314 -10.93 8.85 8.70
N GLY A 315 -12.01 8.47 9.40
CA GLY A 315 -12.53 9.25 10.52
C GLY A 315 -11.52 9.44 11.65
N ARG A 316 -10.81 8.36 12.04
CA ARG A 316 -9.77 8.39 13.08
C ARG A 316 -8.56 9.21 12.68
N LEU A 317 -8.14 9.18 11.41
CA LEU A 317 -7.05 10.04 10.93
C LEU A 317 -7.41 11.52 11.03
N LYS A 318 -8.64 11.90 10.66
CA LYS A 318 -9.14 13.27 10.81
C LYS A 318 -9.18 13.71 12.28
N GLN A 319 -9.57 12.82 13.21
CA GLN A 319 -9.49 13.10 14.66
C GLN A 319 -8.05 13.35 15.16
N LEU A 320 -7.07 12.78 14.49
CA LEU A 320 -5.65 13.04 14.74
C LEU A 320 -5.11 14.30 14.05
N HIS A 321 -5.99 15.12 13.45
CA HIS A 321 -5.65 16.32 12.67
C HIS A 321 -4.78 16.00 11.45
N ILE A 322 -5.06 14.87 10.79
CA ILE A 322 -4.53 14.52 9.49
C ILE A 322 -5.65 14.72 8.47
N ASP A 323 -5.71 15.91 7.89
CA ASP A 323 -6.78 16.31 6.98
C ASP A 323 -6.42 16.05 5.51
N ASN A 324 -5.13 15.98 5.18
CA ASN A 324 -4.66 15.65 3.84
C ASN A 324 -4.60 14.12 3.66
N ILE A 325 -5.75 13.55 3.34
CA ILE A 325 -5.89 12.12 3.05
C ILE A 325 -6.17 11.98 1.56
N GLN A 326 -5.40 11.11 0.89
CA GLN A 326 -5.44 10.94 -0.54
C GLN A 326 -5.61 9.47 -0.92
N LEU A 327 -6.23 9.22 -2.09
CA LEU A 327 -6.48 7.89 -2.64
C LEU A 327 -5.83 7.78 -4.02
N LEU A 328 -4.95 6.81 -4.21
CA LEU A 328 -4.36 6.47 -5.51
C LEU A 328 -4.79 5.07 -5.92
N SER A 329 -5.05 4.85 -7.21
CA SER A 329 -5.42 3.53 -7.73
C SER A 329 -5.10 3.39 -9.21
N GLY A 330 -4.88 2.15 -9.66
CA GLY A 330 -4.84 1.77 -11.07
C GLY A 330 -6.22 1.72 -11.74
N ASP A 331 -7.29 1.61 -10.96
CA ASP A 331 -8.67 1.56 -11.45
C ASP A 331 -9.08 2.83 -12.23
N LYS A 332 -10.14 2.69 -13.03
CA LYS A 332 -10.71 3.81 -13.78
C LYS A 332 -11.07 4.98 -12.84
N LYS A 333 -10.86 6.20 -13.33
CA LYS A 333 -11.07 7.45 -12.55
C LYS A 333 -12.47 7.53 -11.93
N GLU A 334 -13.49 7.07 -12.66
CA GLU A 334 -14.89 7.08 -12.24
C GLU A 334 -15.12 6.17 -11.02
N ILE A 335 -14.52 4.98 -11.03
CA ILE A 335 -14.59 4.02 -9.92
C ILE A 335 -13.93 4.63 -8.67
N VAL A 336 -12.72 5.15 -8.83
CA VAL A 336 -11.95 5.75 -7.73
C VAL A 336 -12.69 6.94 -7.12
N ALA A 337 -13.36 7.77 -7.95
CA ALA A 337 -14.15 8.90 -7.48
C ALA A 337 -15.32 8.47 -6.58
N ILE A 338 -16.00 7.35 -6.90
CA ILE A 338 -17.08 6.81 -6.05
C ILE A 338 -16.54 6.35 -4.71
N PHE A 339 -15.45 5.58 -4.69
CA PHE A 339 -14.82 5.14 -3.45
C PHE A 339 -14.36 6.34 -2.60
N ALA A 340 -13.74 7.33 -3.21
CA ALA A 340 -13.31 8.55 -2.54
C ALA A 340 -14.49 9.31 -1.89
N LYS A 341 -15.61 9.43 -2.62
CA LYS A 341 -16.84 10.05 -2.09
C LYS A 341 -17.40 9.28 -0.90
N THR A 342 -17.47 7.95 -0.99
CA THR A 342 -17.95 7.07 0.08
C THR A 342 -17.09 7.18 1.34
N LEU A 343 -15.76 7.28 1.18
CA LEU A 343 -14.79 7.42 2.26
C LEU A 343 -14.65 8.86 2.77
N GLY A 344 -15.22 9.84 2.08
CA GLY A 344 -15.06 11.26 2.41
C GLY A 344 -13.63 11.77 2.18
N ILE A 345 -12.94 11.22 1.18
CA ILE A 345 -11.61 11.63 0.72
C ILE A 345 -11.77 12.66 -0.41
N ARG A 346 -11.06 13.80 -0.30
CA ARG A 346 -11.16 14.90 -1.28
C ARG A 346 -10.25 14.72 -2.49
N HIS A 347 -9.08 14.15 -2.29
CA HIS A 347 -8.04 14.00 -3.31
C HIS A 347 -7.93 12.53 -3.72
N ALA A 348 -8.35 12.23 -4.94
CA ALA A 348 -8.32 10.88 -5.47
C ALA A 348 -7.86 10.87 -6.93
N ARG A 349 -7.04 9.89 -7.30
CA ARG A 349 -6.53 9.71 -8.65
C ARG A 349 -6.64 8.26 -9.06
N GLY A 350 -7.22 8.03 -10.24
CA GLY A 350 -7.36 6.72 -10.86
C GLY A 350 -6.61 6.62 -12.18
N GLY A 351 -6.42 5.39 -12.66
CA GLY A 351 -5.72 5.08 -13.90
C GLY A 351 -4.21 5.22 -13.80
N LEU A 352 -3.63 5.04 -12.60
CA LEU A 352 -2.20 5.21 -12.34
C LEU A 352 -1.45 3.89 -12.46
N LEU A 353 -0.33 3.91 -13.17
CA LEU A 353 0.68 2.87 -13.10
C LEU A 353 1.54 3.03 -11.83
N PRO A 354 2.28 2.00 -11.40
CA PRO A 354 3.19 2.11 -10.25
C PRO A 354 4.18 3.28 -10.36
N GLU A 355 4.71 3.52 -11.57
CA GLU A 355 5.60 4.64 -11.86
C GLU A 355 4.91 6.01 -11.65
N ASP A 356 3.64 6.13 -12.04
CA ASP A 356 2.86 7.35 -11.86
C ASP A 356 2.60 7.62 -10.38
N LYS A 357 2.31 6.56 -9.58
CA LYS A 357 2.15 6.66 -8.12
C LYS A 357 3.45 7.14 -7.47
N ALA A 358 4.60 6.57 -7.89
CA ALA A 358 5.92 6.95 -7.39
C ALA A 358 6.22 8.43 -7.71
N ALA A 359 6.08 8.84 -8.98
CA ALA A 359 6.28 10.22 -9.41
C ALA A 359 5.34 11.21 -8.70
N TYR A 360 4.11 10.78 -8.42
CA TYR A 360 3.16 11.59 -7.64
C TYR A 360 3.64 11.81 -6.21
N LEU A 361 4.10 10.75 -5.55
CA LEU A 361 4.59 10.82 -4.18
C LEU A 361 5.87 11.66 -4.06
N GLU A 362 6.79 11.55 -5.04
CA GLU A 362 7.99 12.38 -5.08
C GLU A 362 7.64 13.88 -5.15
N LYS A 363 6.66 14.24 -5.99
CA LYS A 363 6.16 15.63 -6.05
C LYS A 363 5.55 16.07 -4.73
N LEU A 364 4.78 15.21 -4.09
CA LEU A 364 4.13 15.50 -2.82
C LEU A 364 5.17 15.71 -1.70
N ASN A 365 6.20 14.86 -1.65
CA ASN A 365 7.29 14.98 -0.67
C ASN A 365 8.20 16.20 -0.92
N ALA A 366 8.23 16.73 -2.16
CA ALA A 366 8.96 17.95 -2.49
C ALA A 366 8.24 19.23 -2.02
N GLU A 367 6.94 19.13 -1.65
CA GLU A 367 6.17 20.28 -1.14
C GLU A 367 6.64 20.63 0.29
N ALA A 368 6.91 21.91 0.53
CA ALA A 368 7.40 22.36 1.83
C ALA A 368 6.39 22.07 2.96
N GLY A 369 6.87 21.41 4.01
CA GLY A 369 6.06 21.09 5.19
C GLY A 369 5.18 19.84 5.06
N VAL A 370 5.23 19.12 3.95
CA VAL A 370 4.57 17.81 3.79
C VAL A 370 5.47 16.72 4.37
N SER A 371 4.86 15.83 5.13
CA SER A 371 5.43 14.55 5.53
C SER A 371 4.40 13.46 5.25
N ALA A 372 4.66 12.66 4.23
CA ALA A 372 3.72 11.72 3.70
C ALA A 372 3.97 10.28 4.15
N ALA A 373 2.93 9.64 4.69
CA ALA A 373 2.89 8.17 4.79
C ALA A 373 2.15 7.60 3.59
N PHE A 374 2.70 6.57 2.98
CA PHE A 374 2.00 5.77 1.97
C PHE A 374 1.57 4.44 2.56
N VAL A 375 0.33 4.05 2.28
CA VAL A 375 -0.27 2.80 2.77
C VAL A 375 -0.64 1.95 1.56
N GLY A 376 -0.05 0.78 1.44
CA GLY A 376 -0.28 -0.17 0.33
C GLY A 376 -0.24 -1.62 0.81
N ASP A 377 -0.69 -2.57 -0.01
CA ASP A 377 -0.81 -3.99 0.37
C ASP A 377 0.22 -4.90 -0.28
N GLY A 378 0.86 -4.49 -1.38
CA GLY A 378 1.50 -5.41 -2.27
C GLY A 378 2.90 -5.09 -2.75
N MET A 379 3.44 -6.07 -3.48
CA MET A 379 4.71 -5.96 -4.21
C MET A 379 4.73 -4.80 -5.19
N ASN A 380 3.56 -4.41 -5.70
CA ASN A 380 3.41 -3.36 -6.69
C ASN A 380 3.65 -1.96 -6.12
N ASP A 381 3.38 -1.81 -4.83
CA ASP A 381 3.55 -0.56 -4.10
C ASP A 381 4.93 -0.44 -3.43
N ALA A 382 5.79 -1.47 -3.54
CA ALA A 382 7.12 -1.48 -2.93
C ALA A 382 7.95 -0.23 -3.28
N PRO A 383 7.99 0.26 -4.54
CA PRO A 383 8.68 1.50 -4.88
C PRO A 383 8.08 2.72 -4.17
N VAL A 384 6.76 2.78 -4.09
CA VAL A 384 6.04 3.91 -3.48
C VAL A 384 6.20 3.90 -1.96
N LEU A 385 6.13 2.70 -1.35
CA LEU A 385 6.41 2.49 0.08
C LEU A 385 7.82 2.97 0.43
N ALA A 386 8.81 2.60 -0.38
CA ALA A 386 10.20 2.97 -0.17
C ALA A 386 10.47 4.48 -0.36
N LEU A 387 9.75 5.16 -1.26
CA LEU A 387 9.88 6.60 -1.53
C LEU A 387 9.14 7.48 -0.51
N SER A 388 8.18 6.94 0.24
CA SER A 388 7.45 7.71 1.26
C SER A 388 8.31 8.03 2.48
N ASP A 389 7.98 9.08 3.26
CA ASP A 389 8.66 9.34 4.54
C ASP A 389 8.41 8.19 5.53
N VAL A 390 7.22 7.57 5.45
CA VAL A 390 6.88 6.36 6.19
C VAL A 390 6.07 5.44 5.28
N GLY A 391 6.64 4.31 4.88
CA GLY A 391 5.95 3.25 4.15
C GLY A 391 5.22 2.31 5.11
N ILE A 392 3.92 2.11 4.90
CA ILE A 392 3.08 1.24 5.72
C ILE A 392 2.52 0.13 4.84
N ALA A 393 2.94 -1.11 5.07
CA ALA A 393 2.40 -2.28 4.39
C ALA A 393 1.19 -2.83 5.14
N MET A 394 0.14 -3.19 4.38
CA MET A 394 -1.06 -3.87 4.85
C MET A 394 -0.91 -5.38 4.63
N GLY A 395 -1.48 -6.18 5.55
CA GLY A 395 -1.53 -7.63 5.43
C GLY A 395 -0.41 -8.37 6.17
N GLY A 396 -0.72 -9.62 6.57
CA GLY A 396 0.21 -10.60 7.12
C GLY A 396 0.76 -11.51 6.02
N LEU A 397 1.66 -12.40 6.37
CA LEU A 397 2.25 -13.53 5.65
C LEU A 397 1.81 -13.71 4.17
N GLY A 398 2.51 -13.10 3.23
CA GLY A 398 2.28 -13.32 1.79
C GLY A 398 2.81 -12.25 0.84
N ALA A 399 3.14 -11.06 1.34
CA ALA A 399 3.69 -9.97 0.54
C ALA A 399 5.14 -9.66 0.95
N ASP A 400 6.03 -10.64 0.86
CA ASP A 400 7.41 -10.55 1.36
C ASP A 400 8.14 -9.28 0.86
N ALA A 401 7.96 -8.92 -0.41
CA ALA A 401 8.62 -7.73 -0.98
C ALA A 401 8.05 -6.39 -0.44
N ALA A 402 6.73 -6.30 -0.21
CA ALA A 402 6.13 -5.10 0.39
C ALA A 402 6.51 -4.98 1.87
N ILE A 403 6.52 -6.13 2.58
CA ILE A 403 7.01 -6.20 3.96
C ILE A 403 8.46 -5.74 4.00
N GLU A 404 9.32 -6.17 3.06
CA GLU A 404 10.72 -5.78 3.02
C GLU A 404 10.92 -4.28 2.80
N SER A 405 10.13 -3.66 1.93
CA SER A 405 10.23 -2.24 1.55
C SER A 405 9.54 -1.28 2.55
N ALA A 406 8.60 -1.77 3.35
CA ALA A 406 7.85 -0.94 4.30
C ALA A 406 8.63 -0.68 5.59
N ASP A 407 8.34 0.41 6.25
CA ASP A 407 8.86 0.80 7.57
C ASP A 407 7.98 0.29 8.72
N VAL A 408 6.69 0.18 8.43
CA VAL A 408 5.65 -0.29 9.35
C VAL A 408 4.82 -1.35 8.66
N VAL A 409 4.48 -2.43 9.37
CA VAL A 409 3.63 -3.51 8.85
C VAL A 409 2.40 -3.65 9.74
N ILE A 410 1.21 -3.60 9.14
CA ILE A 410 -0.07 -3.84 9.82
C ILE A 410 -0.48 -5.29 9.55
N GLN A 411 -0.20 -6.18 10.52
CA GLN A 411 -0.39 -7.62 10.38
C GLN A 411 -1.87 -8.05 10.35
N THR A 412 -2.76 -7.24 10.92
CA THR A 412 -4.19 -7.55 11.05
C THR A 412 -5.02 -7.14 9.84
N ASP A 413 -4.40 -6.62 8.80
CA ASP A 413 -5.05 -6.16 7.57
C ASP A 413 -6.19 -5.14 7.77
N GLN A 414 -6.10 -4.31 8.81
CA GLN A 414 -7.10 -3.32 9.21
C GLN A 414 -6.60 -1.89 8.96
N PRO A 415 -7.16 -1.13 7.99
CA PRO A 415 -6.77 0.26 7.72
C PRO A 415 -6.85 1.19 8.94
N SER A 416 -7.76 0.95 9.87
CA SER A 416 -7.90 1.74 11.11
C SER A 416 -6.66 1.70 12.01
N LYS A 417 -5.80 0.70 11.84
CA LYS A 417 -4.52 0.58 12.56
C LYS A 417 -3.49 1.62 12.15
N VAL A 418 -3.62 2.24 10.98
CA VAL A 418 -2.76 3.37 10.56
C VAL A 418 -2.88 4.51 11.58
N ALA A 419 -4.11 4.90 11.94
CA ALA A 419 -4.33 5.91 12.97
C ALA A 419 -3.80 5.46 14.35
N THR A 420 -3.92 4.16 14.67
CA THR A 420 -3.37 3.59 15.91
C THR A 420 -1.85 3.68 15.93
N ALA A 421 -1.17 3.38 14.82
CA ALA A 421 0.29 3.50 14.69
C ALA A 421 0.77 4.93 14.96
N ILE A 422 0.11 5.92 14.33
CA ILE A 422 0.41 7.34 14.53
C ILE A 422 0.18 7.75 16.00
N SER A 423 -0.91 7.30 16.60
CA SER A 423 -1.22 7.58 18.03
C SER A 423 -0.17 7.03 18.97
N ILE A 424 0.30 5.79 18.75
CA ILE A 424 1.36 5.15 19.54
C ILE A 424 2.67 5.92 19.35
N GLY A 425 3.04 6.29 18.13
CA GLY A 425 4.22 7.10 17.86
C GLY A 425 4.18 8.42 18.65
N ARG A 426 3.09 9.18 18.56
CA ARG A 426 2.90 10.45 19.27
C ARG A 426 2.94 10.28 20.80
N ALA A 427 2.34 9.23 21.32
CA ALA A 427 2.38 8.92 22.76
C ALA A 427 3.79 8.57 23.23
N THR A 428 4.50 7.73 22.47
CA THR A 428 5.89 7.35 22.76
C THR A 428 6.80 8.57 22.76
N ARG A 429 6.69 9.41 21.74
CA ARG A 429 7.47 10.67 21.66
C ARG A 429 7.22 11.60 22.84
N ARG A 430 5.96 11.68 23.32
CA ARG A 430 5.62 12.47 24.52
C ARG A 430 6.32 11.91 25.75
N ILE A 431 6.29 10.59 25.96
CA ILE A 431 6.96 9.92 27.08
C ILE A 431 8.47 10.13 27.02
N VAL A 432 9.07 9.96 25.84
CA VAL A 432 10.51 10.19 25.62
C VAL A 432 10.90 11.64 25.97
N LYS A 433 10.09 12.63 25.51
CA LYS A 433 10.32 14.03 25.86
C LYS A 433 10.21 14.31 27.36
N GLN A 434 9.24 13.69 28.03
CA GLN A 434 9.07 13.78 29.49
C GLN A 434 10.26 13.16 30.23
N ASN A 435 10.76 12.02 29.79
CA ASN A 435 11.95 11.38 30.36
C ASN A 435 13.20 12.25 30.18
N ILE A 436 13.36 12.88 29.01
CA ILE A 436 14.46 13.82 28.74
C ILE A 436 14.37 15.03 29.70
N ALA A 437 13.19 15.66 29.79
CA ALA A 437 12.97 16.81 30.63
C ALA A 437 13.19 16.48 32.12
N GLY A 438 12.69 15.32 32.59
CA GLY A 438 12.90 14.83 33.95
C GLY A 438 14.37 14.55 34.26
N ALA A 439 15.09 13.89 33.33
CA ALA A 439 16.51 13.58 33.51
C ALA A 439 17.40 14.84 33.57
N ILE A 440 17.02 15.91 32.85
CA ILE A 440 17.72 17.21 32.90
C ILE A 440 17.31 17.95 34.17
N GLY A 441 16.01 18.02 34.50
CA GLY A 441 15.52 18.81 35.64
C GLY A 441 15.95 18.29 37.02
N VAL A 442 16.22 16.99 37.16
CA VAL A 442 16.74 16.42 38.43
C VAL A 442 18.25 16.76 38.62
N LYS A 443 18.95 17.16 37.54
CA LYS A 443 20.38 17.50 37.58
C LYS A 443 20.65 19.02 37.68
N SER A 444 19.65 19.85 37.43
CA SER A 444 19.71 21.31 37.64
C SER A 444 19.33 21.68 39.07
#